data_b2fa13770793bf2d98a2947ba2fc42ed
#
_entry.id   b2fa13770793bf2d98a2947ba2fc42ed
#
_cell.length_a   1.000
_cell.length_b   1.000
_cell.length_c   1.000
_cell.angle_alpha   90.00
_cell.angle_beta   90.00
_cell.angle_gamma   90.00
#
_symmetry.space_group_name_H-M   'P 1'
#
loop_
_entity.id
_entity.type
_entity.pdbx_description
1 polymer ?
#
loop_
_entity_poly.entity_id
_entity_poly.type
_entity_poly.pdbx_seq_one_letter_code
_entity_poly.pdbx_strand_id
1 'polypeptide(L)'
;GEGNLDDVMMYLATCNALIADIRDNGGGLVTSAEQLAARFTNEETLVGYMQHKTGKGRNDFSKMAEQRLKPSKGLRWQKRVAVLTNRAVYSAANEFVKYMKCFPNVIVVGDRTGGGAGMPFSSELPNGWSVRFSACPMYDKDGESTEFGIDPDYNVGLSQDDLLKGEDTIIERARHLLAE
;
A
#
# COMPACT_ATOMS: atom_id res chain seq x y z
N GLY A 1 -2.83 17.45 -5.37
CA GLY A 1 -1.52 17.83 -4.88
C GLY A 1 -1.45 17.82 -3.36
N GLU A 2 -0.33 18.19 -2.77
CA GLU A 2 -0.15 18.15 -1.29
C GLU A 2 -1.16 19.05 -0.54
N GLY A 3 -1.59 20.17 -1.13
CA GLY A 3 -2.60 21.06 -0.54
C GLY A 3 -3.93 20.37 -0.27
N ASN A 4 -4.39 19.53 -1.18
CA ASN A 4 -5.64 18.77 -0.98
C ASN A 4 -5.53 17.76 0.17
N LEU A 5 -4.33 17.22 0.43
CA LEU A 5 -4.11 16.31 1.57
C LEU A 5 -4.16 17.06 2.90
N ASP A 6 -3.64 18.29 2.97
CA ASP A 6 -3.75 19.12 4.17
C ASP A 6 -5.21 19.46 4.50
N ASP A 7 -6.02 19.78 3.50
CA ASP A 7 -7.46 20.05 3.67
C ASP A 7 -8.18 18.82 4.22
N VAL A 8 -7.89 17.63 3.68
CA VAL A 8 -8.45 16.36 4.16
C VAL A 8 -8.02 16.08 5.61
N MET A 9 -6.73 16.22 5.92
CA MET A 9 -6.22 16.00 7.27
C MET A 9 -6.83 16.99 8.27
N MET A 10 -7.05 18.22 7.87
CA MET A 10 -7.71 19.25 8.69
C MET A 10 -9.17 18.90 8.94
N TYR A 11 -9.90 18.46 7.92
CA TYR A 11 -11.29 18.01 8.05
C TYR A 11 -11.42 16.82 9.03
N LEU A 12 -10.47 15.89 8.97
CA LEU A 12 -10.46 14.70 9.82
C LEU A 12 -9.89 14.95 11.23
N ALA A 13 -9.32 16.10 11.53
CA ALA A 13 -8.55 16.36 12.75
C ALA A 13 -9.31 16.07 14.06
N THR A 14 -10.64 16.20 14.07
CA THR A 14 -11.52 15.93 15.23
C THR A 14 -11.85 14.45 15.41
N CYS A 15 -11.61 13.61 14.40
CA CYS A 15 -11.86 12.16 14.48
C CYS A 15 -10.84 11.50 15.40
N ASN A 16 -11.23 10.43 16.11
CA ASN A 16 -10.36 9.68 17.02
C ASN A 16 -9.54 8.60 16.29
N ALA A 17 -10.04 8.08 15.19
CA ALA A 17 -9.40 7.07 14.36
C ALA A 17 -9.80 7.25 12.90
N LEU A 18 -9.13 6.57 11.97
CA LEU A 18 -9.36 6.65 10.54
C LEU A 18 -9.48 5.25 9.93
N ILE A 19 -10.44 5.07 9.05
CA ILE A 19 -10.47 3.94 8.12
C ILE A 19 -10.10 4.46 6.74
N ALA A 20 -9.02 3.94 6.18
CA ALA A 20 -8.58 4.19 4.81
C ALA A 20 -9.00 3.00 3.94
N ASP A 21 -10.14 3.10 3.29
CA ASP A 21 -10.62 2.06 2.38
C ASP A 21 -9.97 2.23 1.01
N ILE A 22 -9.07 1.32 0.69
CA ILE A 22 -8.38 1.26 -0.61
C ILE A 22 -8.73 -0.01 -1.39
N ARG A 23 -9.76 -0.73 -0.99
CA ARG A 23 -10.23 -1.89 -1.74
C ARG A 23 -10.53 -1.48 -3.18
N ASP A 24 -10.27 -2.39 -4.12
CA ASP A 24 -10.43 -2.19 -5.57
C ASP A 24 -9.52 -1.11 -6.19
N ASN A 25 -8.55 -0.59 -5.45
CA ASN A 25 -7.58 0.36 -5.99
C ASN A 25 -6.47 -0.36 -6.76
N GLY A 26 -6.50 -0.26 -8.09
CA GLY A 26 -5.51 -0.88 -8.98
C GLY A 26 -4.14 -0.19 -9.03
N GLY A 27 -3.94 0.86 -8.24
CA GLY A 27 -2.67 1.60 -8.19
C GLY A 27 -2.64 2.87 -9.05
N GLY A 28 -1.45 3.26 -9.48
CA GLY A 28 -1.21 4.50 -10.21
C GLY A 28 0.23 4.99 -10.02
N LEU A 29 0.41 6.21 -9.57
CA LEU A 29 1.74 6.79 -9.34
C LEU A 29 2.27 6.39 -7.95
N VAL A 30 3.46 5.81 -7.90
CA VAL A 30 4.14 5.45 -6.63
C VAL A 30 4.38 6.70 -5.78
N THR A 31 4.74 7.82 -6.40
CA THR A 31 4.92 9.10 -5.70
C THR A 31 3.66 9.59 -4.97
N SER A 32 2.47 9.28 -5.50
CA SER A 32 1.20 9.59 -4.82
C SER A 32 1.01 8.70 -3.58
N ALA A 33 1.37 7.42 -3.67
CA ALA A 33 1.37 6.49 -2.54
C ALA A 33 2.34 6.94 -1.44
N GLU A 34 3.55 7.37 -1.82
CA GLU A 34 4.55 7.92 -0.91
C GLU A 34 4.07 9.20 -0.21
N GLN A 35 3.54 10.16 -0.98
CA GLN A 35 3.00 11.42 -0.43
C GLN A 35 1.87 11.19 0.57
N LEU A 36 0.97 10.24 0.28
CA LEU A 36 -0.10 9.90 1.20
C LEU A 36 0.43 9.19 2.44
N ALA A 37 1.27 8.17 2.28
CA ALA A 37 1.85 7.42 3.40
C ALA A 37 2.71 8.30 4.32
N ALA A 38 3.42 9.29 3.77
CA ALA A 38 4.22 10.26 4.52
C ALA A 38 3.40 11.10 5.52
N ARG A 39 2.08 11.11 5.40
CA ARG A 39 1.17 11.76 6.35
C ARG A 39 0.97 10.96 7.64
N PHE A 40 1.36 9.70 7.67
CA PHE A 40 1.09 8.78 8.78
C PHE A 40 2.34 8.46 9.63
N THR A 41 3.48 9.08 9.35
CA THR A 41 4.71 8.95 10.14
C THR A 41 5.25 10.30 10.59
N ASN A 42 5.96 10.32 11.73
CA ASN A 42 6.68 11.49 12.25
C ASN A 42 8.19 11.37 12.06
N GLU A 43 8.70 10.23 11.63
CA GLU A 43 10.13 9.97 11.47
C GLU A 43 10.44 9.31 10.13
N GLU A 44 11.68 9.43 9.70
CA GLU A 44 12.15 8.72 8.51
C GLU A 44 12.17 7.21 8.78
N THR A 45 11.36 6.47 8.04
CA THR A 45 11.11 5.05 8.25
C THR A 45 11.64 4.23 7.07
N LEU A 46 12.36 3.14 7.36
CA LEU A 46 12.66 2.11 6.35
C LEU A 46 11.37 1.37 5.99
N VAL A 47 10.97 1.45 4.72
CA VAL A 47 9.71 0.88 4.24
C VAL A 47 9.88 -0.29 3.27
N GLY A 48 11.11 -0.63 2.95
CA GLY A 48 11.42 -1.77 2.10
C GLY A 48 12.73 -1.63 1.35
N TYR A 49 12.87 -2.47 0.34
CA TYR A 49 14.04 -2.51 -0.53
C TYR A 49 13.63 -2.64 -1.98
N MET A 50 14.54 -2.27 -2.87
CA MET A 50 14.38 -2.41 -4.31
C MET A 50 15.68 -2.81 -4.97
N GLN A 51 15.59 -3.59 -6.04
CA GLN A 51 16.71 -3.91 -6.92
C GLN A 51 16.42 -3.44 -8.34
N HIS A 52 17.46 -3.14 -9.07
CA HIS A 52 17.39 -2.78 -10.50
C HIS A 52 18.09 -3.85 -11.33
N LYS A 53 17.57 -4.07 -12.52
CA LYS A 53 18.23 -4.92 -13.51
C LYS A 53 19.54 -4.26 -13.95
N THR A 54 20.66 -5.00 -13.93
CA THR A 54 22.01 -4.49 -14.25
C THR A 54 22.61 -5.14 -15.50
N GLY A 55 22.00 -6.21 -16.02
CA GLY A 55 22.51 -6.94 -17.17
C GLY A 55 21.45 -7.79 -17.86
N LYS A 56 21.89 -8.59 -18.84
CA LYS A 56 21.02 -9.46 -19.67
C LYS A 56 20.75 -10.83 -19.01
N GLY A 57 21.59 -11.25 -18.09
CA GLY A 57 21.43 -12.52 -17.39
C GLY A 57 20.23 -12.53 -16.46
N ARG A 58 19.66 -13.71 -16.23
CA ARG A 58 18.46 -13.87 -15.41
C ARG A 58 18.59 -13.23 -14.02
N ASN A 59 19.77 -13.37 -13.41
CA ASN A 59 20.04 -12.95 -12.03
C ASN A 59 20.88 -11.67 -11.91
N ASP A 60 21.03 -10.91 -13.03
CA ASP A 60 21.81 -9.69 -13.04
C ASP A 60 21.00 -8.53 -12.41
N PHE A 61 21.02 -8.46 -11.09
CA PHE A 61 20.39 -7.40 -10.31
C PHE A 61 21.43 -6.63 -9.49
N SER A 62 21.13 -5.39 -9.19
CA SER A 62 21.88 -4.58 -8.22
C SER A 62 21.81 -5.18 -6.82
N LYS A 63 22.64 -4.68 -5.92
CA LYS A 63 22.40 -4.86 -4.49
C LYS A 63 21.03 -4.25 -4.12
N MET A 64 20.42 -4.75 -3.06
CA MET A 64 19.21 -4.17 -2.50
C MET A 64 19.50 -2.74 -2.04
N ALA A 65 18.70 -1.79 -2.54
CA ALA A 65 18.72 -0.40 -2.13
C ALA A 65 17.57 -0.15 -1.15
N GLU A 66 17.85 0.50 -0.04
CA GLU A 66 16.82 0.85 0.94
C GLU A 66 15.83 1.85 0.36
N GLN A 67 14.56 1.60 0.61
CA GLN A 67 13.47 2.55 0.40
C GLN A 67 13.12 3.16 1.76
N ARG A 68 13.35 4.48 1.89
CA ARG A 68 13.05 5.23 3.11
C ARG A 68 12.00 6.28 2.83
N LEU A 69 10.98 6.32 3.66
CA LEU A 69 9.92 7.30 3.59
C LEU A 69 10.17 8.39 4.65
N LYS A 70 10.23 9.64 4.18
CA LYS A 70 10.34 10.80 5.06
C LYS A 70 8.96 11.32 5.41
N PRO A 71 8.75 11.82 6.65
CA PRO A 71 7.48 12.43 7.02
C PRO A 71 7.18 13.65 6.17
N SER A 72 5.91 13.84 5.85
CA SER A 72 5.44 15.04 5.16
C SER A 72 5.72 16.29 6.00
N LYS A 73 6.00 17.40 5.30
CA LYS A 73 6.11 18.73 5.94
C LYS A 73 4.75 19.33 6.30
N GLY A 74 3.67 18.86 5.65
CA GLY A 74 2.30 19.29 5.94
C GLY A 74 1.67 18.54 7.13
N LEU A 75 0.35 18.66 7.27
CA LEU A 75 -0.40 18.03 8.35
C LEU A 75 -0.24 16.51 8.33
N ARG A 76 -0.07 15.92 9.51
CA ARG A 76 0.14 14.47 9.67
C ARG A 76 -0.88 13.89 10.63
N TRP A 77 -1.25 12.65 10.36
CA TRP A 77 -2.18 11.87 11.18
C TRP A 77 -1.40 10.87 12.03
N GLN A 78 -1.52 10.96 13.35
CA GLN A 78 -0.79 10.10 14.29
C GLN A 78 -1.70 9.24 15.17
N LYS A 79 -3.01 9.33 14.97
CA LYS A 79 -3.98 8.48 15.66
C LYS A 79 -4.09 7.14 14.92
N ARG A 80 -4.86 6.20 15.47
CA ARG A 80 -5.03 4.86 14.91
C ARG A 80 -5.64 4.88 13.50
N VAL A 81 -5.17 3.97 12.65
CA VAL A 81 -5.62 3.82 11.26
C VAL A 81 -5.85 2.35 10.96
N ALA A 82 -6.98 2.03 10.34
CA ALA A 82 -7.20 0.76 9.67
C ALA A 82 -7.17 0.97 8.16
N VAL A 83 -6.32 0.25 7.45
CA VAL A 83 -6.28 0.21 5.98
C VAL A 83 -7.04 -1.02 5.52
N LEU A 84 -8.08 -0.84 4.71
CA LEU A 84 -8.86 -1.95 4.17
C LEU A 84 -8.32 -2.39 2.83
N THR A 85 -8.13 -3.70 2.67
CA THR A 85 -7.51 -4.30 1.49
C THR A 85 -8.33 -5.47 0.92
N ASN A 86 -8.13 -5.72 -0.37
CA ASN A 86 -8.60 -6.91 -1.06
C ASN A 86 -7.66 -7.27 -2.22
N ARG A 87 -7.96 -8.36 -2.94
CA ARG A 87 -7.17 -8.86 -4.08
C ARG A 87 -7.03 -7.89 -5.25
N ALA A 88 -7.89 -6.88 -5.37
CA ALA A 88 -7.81 -5.88 -6.42
C ALA A 88 -6.87 -4.71 -6.06
N VAL A 89 -6.41 -4.62 -4.81
CA VAL A 89 -5.36 -3.65 -4.42
C VAL A 89 -4.05 -4.04 -5.10
N TYR A 90 -3.56 -3.20 -6.03
CA TYR A 90 -2.49 -3.60 -6.93
C TYR A 90 -1.49 -2.46 -7.20
N SER A 91 -0.24 -2.78 -7.57
CA SER A 91 0.77 -1.80 -8.01
C SER A 91 1.06 -0.72 -6.95
N ALA A 92 0.93 0.57 -7.25
CA ALA A 92 1.19 1.65 -6.31
C ALA A 92 0.30 1.59 -5.05
N ALA A 93 -0.91 1.03 -5.12
CA ALA A 93 -1.75 0.79 -3.94
C ALA A 93 -1.18 -0.34 -3.06
N ASN A 94 -0.58 -1.37 -3.65
CA ASN A 94 0.17 -2.40 -2.92
C ASN A 94 1.40 -1.80 -2.22
N GLU A 95 2.13 -0.89 -2.88
CA GLU A 95 3.23 -0.16 -2.25
C GLU A 95 2.75 0.70 -1.08
N PHE A 96 1.60 1.36 -1.21
CA PHE A 96 0.99 2.08 -0.08
C PHE A 96 0.74 1.17 1.12
N VAL A 97 0.19 -0.02 0.92
CA VAL A 97 0.00 -1.01 2.00
C VAL A 97 1.34 -1.40 2.63
N LYS A 98 2.36 -1.65 1.81
CA LYS A 98 3.72 -1.93 2.29
C LYS A 98 4.24 -0.85 3.22
N TYR A 99 4.08 0.41 2.84
CA TYR A 99 4.51 1.56 3.65
C TYR A 99 3.71 1.65 4.96
N MET A 100 2.40 1.55 4.86
CA MET A 100 1.51 1.67 6.02
C MET A 100 1.76 0.59 7.08
N LYS A 101 2.09 -0.64 6.68
CA LYS A 101 2.45 -1.73 7.60
C LYS A 101 3.74 -1.47 8.41
N CYS A 102 4.53 -0.47 8.04
CA CYS A 102 5.72 -0.09 8.80
C CYS A 102 5.40 0.86 9.98
N PHE A 103 4.17 1.36 10.08
CA PHE A 103 3.80 2.35 11.10
C PHE A 103 3.06 1.71 12.28
N PRO A 104 3.45 2.01 13.53
CA PRO A 104 2.92 1.32 14.71
C PRO A 104 1.45 1.64 15.02
N ASN A 105 0.91 2.72 14.49
CA ASN A 105 -0.48 3.14 14.66
C ASN A 105 -1.41 2.62 13.56
N VAL A 106 -0.92 1.76 12.66
CA VAL A 106 -1.65 1.25 11.51
C VAL A 106 -1.89 -0.24 11.64
N ILE A 107 -3.10 -0.68 11.29
CA ILE A 107 -3.48 -2.06 11.07
C ILE A 107 -4.03 -2.24 9.66
N VAL A 108 -3.79 -3.39 9.07
CA VAL A 108 -4.35 -3.76 7.75
C VAL A 108 -5.41 -4.84 7.93
N VAL A 109 -6.60 -4.60 7.40
CA VAL A 109 -7.79 -5.45 7.58
C VAL A 109 -8.39 -5.81 6.23
N GLY A 110 -8.77 -7.07 6.04
CA GLY A 110 -9.41 -7.53 4.80
C GLY A 110 -8.72 -8.76 4.22
N ASP A 111 -8.57 -8.83 2.91
CA ASP A 111 -7.85 -9.93 2.23
C ASP A 111 -6.47 -9.47 1.77
N ARG A 112 -5.62 -10.44 1.45
CA ARG A 112 -4.31 -10.24 0.83
C ARG A 112 -4.44 -9.35 -0.40
N THR A 113 -3.50 -8.44 -0.60
CA THR A 113 -3.44 -7.59 -1.80
C THR A 113 -3.10 -8.39 -3.06
N GLY A 114 -3.31 -7.79 -4.22
CA GLY A 114 -3.00 -8.41 -5.52
C GLY A 114 -1.52 -8.35 -5.92
N GLY A 115 -0.71 -7.53 -5.24
CA GLY A 115 0.71 -7.40 -5.54
C GLY A 115 1.02 -6.46 -6.69
N GLY A 116 1.84 -6.93 -7.67
CA GLY A 116 2.23 -6.13 -8.83
C GLY A 116 3.28 -5.08 -8.54
N ALA A 117 4.13 -5.35 -7.58
CA ALA A 117 5.32 -4.56 -7.31
C ALA A 117 6.36 -4.80 -8.40
N GLY A 118 7.04 -3.75 -8.89
CA GLY A 118 8.12 -4.02 -9.82
C GLY A 118 8.36 -2.98 -10.90
N MET A 119 7.69 -1.84 -10.86
CA MET A 119 7.88 -0.73 -11.83
C MET A 119 7.95 -1.24 -13.27
N PRO A 120 6.85 -1.73 -13.86
CA PRO A 120 6.89 -2.44 -15.13
C PRO A 120 7.29 -1.54 -16.29
N PHE A 121 7.99 -2.12 -17.26
CA PHE A 121 8.21 -1.53 -18.56
C PHE A 121 7.52 -2.35 -19.66
N SER A 122 7.25 -1.71 -20.77
CA SER A 122 6.65 -2.33 -21.94
C SER A 122 7.65 -2.49 -23.06
N SER A 123 7.51 -3.56 -23.83
CA SER A 123 8.24 -3.82 -25.07
C SER A 123 7.26 -4.30 -26.14
N GLU A 124 7.67 -4.24 -27.40
CA GLU A 124 6.83 -4.68 -28.52
C GLU A 124 7.50 -5.88 -29.21
N LEU A 125 6.70 -6.87 -29.56
CA LEU A 125 7.11 -8.00 -30.38
C LEU A 125 7.06 -7.63 -31.87
N PRO A 126 7.81 -8.35 -32.75
CA PRO A 126 7.82 -8.07 -34.20
C PRO A 126 6.45 -8.10 -34.88
N ASN A 127 5.47 -8.76 -34.28
CA ASN A 127 4.07 -8.83 -34.76
C ASN A 127 3.19 -7.69 -34.25
N GLY A 128 3.75 -6.69 -33.54
CA GLY A 128 3.01 -5.56 -32.98
C GLY A 128 2.34 -5.81 -31.62
N TRP A 129 2.56 -6.96 -30.99
CA TRP A 129 2.03 -7.22 -29.66
C TRP A 129 2.88 -6.54 -28.60
N SER A 130 2.22 -5.84 -27.69
CA SER A 130 2.87 -5.31 -26.50
C SER A 130 3.00 -6.39 -25.43
N VAL A 131 4.18 -6.44 -24.82
CA VAL A 131 4.45 -7.26 -23.61
C VAL A 131 4.92 -6.36 -22.50
N ARG A 132 4.55 -6.71 -21.26
CA ARG A 132 4.86 -5.92 -20.06
C ARG A 132 5.57 -6.79 -19.04
N PHE A 133 6.65 -6.26 -18.46
CA PHE A 133 7.50 -6.96 -17.52
C PHE A 133 7.74 -6.13 -16.27
N SER A 134 7.80 -6.77 -15.11
CA SER A 134 8.39 -6.17 -13.91
C SER A 134 9.89 -5.94 -14.11
N ALA A 135 10.37 -4.73 -13.82
CA ALA A 135 11.76 -4.34 -14.02
C ALA A 135 12.59 -4.27 -12.74
N CYS A 136 11.94 -4.01 -11.62
CA CYS A 136 12.57 -3.75 -10.33
C CYS A 136 11.93 -4.62 -9.26
N PRO A 137 12.53 -5.75 -8.87
CA PRO A 137 12.07 -6.51 -7.72
C PRO A 137 11.98 -5.61 -6.48
N MET A 138 10.84 -5.63 -5.81
CA MET A 138 10.56 -4.87 -4.60
C MET A 138 10.26 -5.79 -3.43
N TYR A 139 10.69 -5.37 -2.26
CA TYR A 139 10.63 -6.13 -1.03
C TYR A 139 10.13 -5.26 0.10
N ASP A 140 9.53 -5.87 1.09
CA ASP A 140 9.19 -5.19 2.33
C ASP A 140 10.44 -4.92 3.21
N LYS A 141 10.22 -4.36 4.41
CA LYS A 141 11.30 -4.06 5.37
C LYS A 141 12.03 -5.30 5.90
N ASP A 142 11.40 -6.47 5.81
CA ASP A 142 11.94 -7.75 6.28
C ASP A 142 12.63 -8.54 5.14
N GLY A 143 12.60 -7.99 3.91
CA GLY A 143 13.23 -8.57 2.72
C GLY A 143 12.34 -9.56 1.98
N GLU A 144 11.04 -9.63 2.29
CA GLU A 144 10.09 -10.49 1.61
C GLU A 144 9.55 -9.82 0.35
N SER A 145 9.42 -10.57 -0.75
CA SER A 145 8.92 -10.05 -2.02
C SER A 145 7.44 -9.65 -1.92
N THR A 146 7.12 -8.45 -2.38
CA THR A 146 5.75 -7.93 -2.42
C THR A 146 5.06 -8.11 -3.78
N GLU A 147 5.72 -8.78 -4.74
CA GLU A 147 5.20 -9.01 -6.10
C GLU A 147 3.86 -9.75 -6.11
N PHE A 148 3.67 -10.72 -5.21
CA PHE A 148 2.49 -11.58 -5.16
C PHE A 148 1.48 -11.17 -4.08
N GLY A 149 1.60 -9.96 -3.57
CA GLY A 149 0.71 -9.38 -2.58
C GLY A 149 1.24 -9.41 -1.16
N ILE A 150 0.54 -8.68 -0.31
CA ILE A 150 0.86 -8.46 1.11
C ILE A 150 -0.33 -8.97 1.92
N ASP A 151 -0.04 -9.79 2.93
CA ASP A 151 -1.08 -10.29 3.83
C ASP A 151 -1.53 -9.19 4.80
N PRO A 152 -2.85 -9.08 5.09
CA PRO A 152 -3.36 -8.19 6.12
C PRO A 152 -2.94 -8.66 7.52
N ASP A 153 -3.03 -7.77 8.51
CA ASP A 153 -2.85 -8.13 9.90
C ASP A 153 -4.06 -8.91 10.44
N TYR A 154 -5.25 -8.59 9.91
CA TYR A 154 -6.50 -9.28 10.20
C TYR A 154 -7.16 -9.71 8.90
N ASN A 155 -7.15 -11.02 8.62
CA ASN A 155 -7.81 -11.57 7.44
C ASN A 155 -9.32 -11.66 7.71
N VAL A 156 -10.09 -10.88 6.95
CA VAL A 156 -11.54 -10.76 7.09
C VAL A 156 -12.19 -10.76 5.71
N GLY A 157 -13.09 -11.69 5.47
CA GLY A 157 -13.93 -11.73 4.28
C GLY A 157 -15.30 -11.11 4.50
N LEU A 158 -15.99 -10.76 3.42
CA LEU A 158 -17.40 -10.33 3.49
C LEU A 158 -18.29 -11.52 3.88
N SER A 159 -19.14 -11.33 4.88
CA SER A 159 -20.17 -12.29 5.29
C SER A 159 -21.42 -12.10 4.45
N GLN A 160 -22.01 -13.21 3.96
CA GLN A 160 -23.30 -13.15 3.25
C GLN A 160 -24.43 -12.60 4.15
N ASP A 161 -24.43 -12.98 5.43
CA ASP A 161 -25.44 -12.55 6.39
C ASP A 161 -25.38 -11.04 6.65
N ASP A 162 -24.17 -10.47 6.69
CA ASP A 162 -23.98 -9.03 6.86
C ASP A 162 -24.38 -8.27 5.60
N LEU A 163 -23.99 -8.77 4.42
CA LEU A 163 -24.39 -8.19 3.14
C LEU A 163 -25.91 -8.14 2.97
N LEU A 164 -26.65 -9.18 3.40
CA LEU A 164 -28.10 -9.19 3.37
C LEU A 164 -28.72 -8.14 4.32
N LYS A 165 -28.02 -7.73 5.35
CA LYS A 165 -28.42 -6.66 6.27
C LYS A 165 -27.95 -5.27 5.82
N GLY A 166 -27.19 -5.19 4.71
CA GLY A 166 -26.57 -3.95 4.23
C GLY A 166 -25.35 -3.53 5.04
N GLU A 167 -24.72 -4.46 5.74
CA GLU A 167 -23.52 -4.24 6.56
C GLU A 167 -22.27 -4.72 5.82
N ASP A 168 -21.17 -4.01 5.95
CA ASP A 168 -19.85 -4.41 5.44
C ASP A 168 -19.03 -5.02 6.58
N THR A 169 -18.90 -6.34 6.59
CA THR A 169 -18.17 -7.09 7.62
C THR A 169 -16.76 -6.55 7.86
N ILE A 170 -16.07 -6.13 6.79
CA ILE A 170 -14.68 -5.67 6.88
C ILE A 170 -14.62 -4.29 7.56
N ILE A 171 -15.53 -3.38 7.18
CA ILE A 171 -15.65 -2.07 7.83
C ILE A 171 -16.02 -2.23 9.30
N GLU A 172 -17.01 -3.05 9.62
CA GLU A 172 -17.43 -3.26 11.01
C GLU A 172 -16.32 -3.89 11.86
N ARG A 173 -15.57 -4.84 11.31
CA ARG A 173 -14.39 -5.39 12.00
C ARG A 173 -13.31 -4.33 12.23
N ALA A 174 -13.03 -3.50 11.24
CA ALA A 174 -12.06 -2.41 11.39
C ALA A 174 -12.50 -1.39 12.46
N ARG A 175 -13.78 -1.02 12.49
CA ARG A 175 -14.35 -0.13 13.51
C ARG A 175 -14.18 -0.71 14.92
N HIS A 176 -14.44 -2.01 15.08
CA HIS A 176 -14.28 -2.71 16.36
C HIS A 176 -12.81 -2.68 16.81
N LEU A 177 -11.89 -3.06 15.93
CA LEU A 177 -10.45 -3.05 16.22
C LEU A 177 -9.91 -1.66 16.56
N LEU A 178 -10.45 -0.60 15.96
CA LEU A 178 -10.03 0.78 16.25
C LEU A 178 -10.59 1.31 17.58
N ALA A 179 -11.64 0.69 18.12
CA ALA A 179 -12.25 1.06 19.40
C ALA A 179 -11.59 0.40 20.63
N GLU A 180 -10.81 -0.67 20.42
CA GLU A 180 -10.00 -1.35 21.45
C GLU A 180 -8.80 -0.47 21.88
#